data_235eeaa42afc87329513366d91a5788a
#
_entry.id   235eeaa42afc87329513366d91a5788a
#
_cell.length_a   1.000
_cell.length_b   1.000
_cell.length_c   1.000
_cell.angle_alpha   90.00
_cell.angle_beta   90.00
_cell.angle_gamma   90.00
#
_symmetry.space_group_name_H-M   'P 1'
#
loop_
_entity.id
_entity.type
_entity.pdbx_description
1 polymer ?
#
loop_
_entity_poly.entity_id
_entity_poly.type
_entity_poly.pdbx_seq_one_letter_code
_entity_poly.pdbx_strand_id
1 'polypeptide(L)'
;PTTQPATSEPPATAAPTTDTATTTVPDDPTRMAIWPWTESDVRFGDPVAAAESYATEFLGFDEPVVGEFLAGDSRSGEVEIMPGTIGPTTVVLVRQLTDDDSWWILGSAAENIVLDEPEAGTIVESPLPLVGQARAFEGTVGVEIRADADAEPIEVGFVTGSGGPEPGPFDDAIEFVSPGPGGGSLVLISRSPEDDSVLEAGSIRIFFD
;
A
#
# COMPACT_ATOMS: atom_id res chain seq x y z
N PRO A 1 -67.30 14.67 -35.19
CA PRO A 1 -66.03 15.23 -34.65
C PRO A 1 -65.31 14.16 -33.81
N THR A 2 -64.19 13.71 -34.34
CA THR A 2 -63.45 12.61 -33.75
C THR A 2 -62.29 13.26 -32.93
N THR A 3 -62.34 13.06 -31.64
CA THR A 3 -61.33 13.55 -30.71
C THR A 3 -60.15 12.54 -30.67
N GLN A 4 -58.98 12.98 -31.06
CA GLN A 4 -57.73 12.22 -31.01
C GLN A 4 -57.16 12.27 -29.59
N PRO A 5 -56.71 11.17 -28.98
CA PRO A 5 -56.07 11.19 -27.68
C PRO A 5 -54.63 11.68 -27.77
N ALA A 6 -54.21 12.54 -26.84
CA ALA A 6 -52.89 13.04 -26.71
C ALA A 6 -51.90 11.94 -26.23
N THR A 7 -50.84 11.76 -26.96
CA THR A 7 -49.73 10.86 -26.59
C THR A 7 -48.86 11.57 -25.53
N SER A 8 -48.82 11.04 -24.32
CA SER A 8 -47.90 11.48 -23.28
C SER A 8 -46.52 10.89 -23.53
N GLU A 9 -45.56 11.74 -23.70
CA GLU A 9 -44.14 11.42 -23.78
C GLU A 9 -43.59 11.05 -22.36
N PRO A 10 -42.84 9.94 -22.19
CA PRO A 10 -42.30 9.58 -20.89
C PRO A 10 -41.15 10.52 -20.53
N PRO A 11 -40.93 10.82 -19.22
CA PRO A 11 -39.85 11.69 -18.77
C PRO A 11 -38.49 11.07 -19.06
N ALA A 12 -37.58 11.88 -19.58
CA ALA A 12 -36.19 11.53 -19.83
C ALA A 12 -35.51 11.16 -18.52
N THR A 13 -35.04 9.92 -18.45
CA THR A 13 -34.17 9.44 -17.36
C THR A 13 -32.85 10.16 -17.45
N ALA A 14 -32.51 10.98 -16.44
CA ALA A 14 -31.20 11.58 -16.29
C ALA A 14 -30.13 10.49 -16.12
N ALA A 15 -29.11 10.53 -16.95
CA ALA A 15 -27.93 9.65 -16.81
C ALA A 15 -27.20 9.96 -15.49
N PRO A 16 -26.64 8.95 -14.80
CA PRO A 16 -25.84 9.18 -13.62
C PRO A 16 -24.57 9.97 -14.02
N THR A 17 -24.37 11.10 -13.38
CA THR A 17 -23.11 11.84 -13.43
C THR A 17 -22.09 11.01 -12.65
N THR A 18 -21.18 10.38 -13.35
CA THR A 18 -19.98 9.78 -12.73
C THR A 18 -19.11 10.95 -12.27
N ASP A 19 -19.07 11.22 -10.98
CA ASP A 19 -18.03 12.07 -10.37
C ASP A 19 -16.70 11.38 -10.60
N THR A 20 -15.96 11.89 -11.57
CA THR A 20 -14.55 11.51 -11.77
C THR A 20 -13.77 12.18 -10.64
N ALA A 21 -13.38 11.40 -9.63
CA ALA A 21 -12.46 11.84 -8.61
C ALA A 21 -11.20 12.36 -9.32
N THR A 22 -10.98 13.66 -9.24
CA THR A 22 -9.76 14.28 -9.75
C THR A 22 -8.63 13.89 -8.79
N THR A 23 -7.87 12.87 -9.13
CA THR A 23 -6.61 12.57 -8.46
C THR A 23 -5.68 13.75 -8.71
N THR A 24 -5.58 14.64 -7.73
CA THR A 24 -4.61 15.73 -7.77
C THR A 24 -3.22 15.11 -7.60
N VAL A 25 -2.46 15.01 -8.71
CA VAL A 25 -1.04 14.63 -8.64
C VAL A 25 -0.35 15.68 -7.75
N PRO A 26 0.34 15.27 -6.68
CA PRO A 26 1.05 16.23 -5.82
C PRO A 26 2.06 17.04 -6.67
N ASP A 27 2.20 18.33 -6.38
CA ASP A 27 3.20 19.19 -7.04
C ASP A 27 4.64 18.68 -6.81
N ASP A 28 4.87 17.95 -5.73
CA ASP A 28 6.12 17.25 -5.43
C ASP A 28 5.92 15.73 -5.58
N PRO A 29 6.51 15.09 -6.60
CA PRO A 29 6.36 13.66 -6.83
C PRO A 29 6.94 12.80 -5.70
N THR A 30 7.90 13.31 -4.92
CA THR A 30 8.51 12.56 -3.81
C THR A 30 7.54 12.33 -2.65
N ARG A 31 6.44 13.08 -2.57
CA ARG A 31 5.37 12.83 -1.60
C ARG A 31 4.70 11.46 -1.76
N MET A 32 4.83 10.85 -2.96
CA MET A 32 4.33 9.49 -3.21
C MET A 32 5.27 8.40 -2.70
N ALA A 33 6.49 8.75 -2.34
CA ALA A 33 7.45 7.80 -1.78
C ALA A 33 7.12 7.45 -0.32
N ILE A 34 7.33 6.18 0.03
CA ILE A 34 7.30 5.71 1.41
C ILE A 34 8.71 5.71 1.99
N TRP A 35 9.73 5.41 1.16
CA TRP A 35 11.11 5.30 1.59
C TRP A 35 12.10 5.73 0.48
N PRO A 36 13.25 6.34 0.83
CA PRO A 36 13.55 6.93 2.14
C PRO A 36 12.59 8.07 2.44
N TRP A 37 12.48 8.49 3.68
CA TRP A 37 11.66 9.67 3.99
C TRP A 37 12.21 10.90 3.26
N THR A 38 11.32 11.71 2.71
CA THR A 38 11.68 12.88 1.90
C THR A 38 12.52 13.90 2.68
N GLU A 39 12.29 13.97 3.99
CA GLU A 39 12.99 14.87 4.91
C GLU A 39 14.38 14.36 5.34
N SER A 40 14.70 13.08 5.06
CA SER A 40 16.01 12.53 5.36
C SER A 40 17.05 12.94 4.30
N ASP A 41 18.34 12.91 4.67
CA ASP A 41 19.45 13.11 3.73
C ASP A 41 19.84 11.81 2.98
N VAL A 42 19.15 10.71 3.26
CA VAL A 42 19.42 9.40 2.64
C VAL A 42 18.93 9.42 1.19
N ARG A 43 19.79 9.03 0.26
CA ARG A 43 19.50 8.86 -1.16
C ARG A 43 20.16 7.61 -1.70
N PHE A 44 19.46 6.88 -2.53
CA PHE A 44 19.95 5.64 -3.13
C PHE A 44 20.18 5.83 -4.63
N GLY A 45 21.40 5.64 -5.09
CA GLY A 45 21.77 5.60 -6.51
C GLY A 45 21.52 4.23 -7.17
N ASP A 46 21.18 3.22 -6.37
CA ASP A 46 20.94 1.85 -6.81
C ASP A 46 19.58 1.35 -6.30
N PRO A 47 18.71 0.78 -7.17
CA PRO A 47 17.37 0.35 -6.79
C PRO A 47 17.37 -0.86 -5.85
N VAL A 48 18.35 -1.76 -5.95
CA VAL A 48 18.47 -2.93 -5.09
C VAL A 48 18.85 -2.50 -3.68
N ALA A 49 19.81 -1.56 -3.56
CA ALA A 49 20.19 -1.00 -2.26
C ALA A 49 19.03 -0.23 -1.59
N ALA A 50 18.19 0.47 -2.39
CA ALA A 50 16.99 1.12 -1.87
C ALA A 50 15.98 0.11 -1.32
N ALA A 51 15.76 -0.99 -2.05
CA ALA A 51 14.84 -2.06 -1.65
C ALA A 51 15.35 -2.83 -0.43
N GLU A 52 16.67 -3.09 -0.33
CA GLU A 52 17.30 -3.73 0.83
C GLU A 52 17.15 -2.89 2.09
N SER A 53 17.47 -1.59 2.02
CA SER A 53 17.30 -0.66 3.14
C SER A 53 15.83 -0.56 3.57
N TYR A 54 14.91 -0.49 2.62
CA TYR A 54 13.49 -0.49 2.90
C TYR A 54 13.04 -1.78 3.61
N ALA A 55 13.48 -2.93 3.12
CA ALA A 55 13.11 -4.22 3.71
C ALA A 55 13.62 -4.34 5.15
N THR A 56 14.87 -3.94 5.42
CA THR A 56 15.51 -4.09 6.73
C THR A 56 15.12 -2.98 7.70
N GLU A 57 15.20 -1.72 7.28
CA GLU A 57 15.03 -0.57 8.17
C GLU A 57 13.57 -0.13 8.33
N PHE A 58 12.75 -0.34 7.29
CA PHE A 58 11.34 0.07 7.32
C PHE A 58 10.39 -1.09 7.60
N LEU A 59 10.51 -2.22 6.89
CA LEU A 59 9.63 -3.38 7.08
C LEU A 59 10.08 -4.30 8.22
N GLY A 60 11.37 -4.28 8.60
CA GLY A 60 11.92 -5.07 9.69
C GLY A 60 12.23 -6.53 9.32
N PHE A 61 12.52 -6.81 8.06
CA PHE A 61 13.06 -8.13 7.69
C PHE A 61 14.43 -8.35 8.34
N ASP A 62 14.64 -9.57 8.82
CA ASP A 62 15.92 -10.01 9.38
C ASP A 62 16.70 -10.79 8.29
N GLU A 63 17.83 -10.24 7.84
CA GLU A 63 18.72 -10.82 6.81
C GLU A 63 17.97 -11.31 5.53
N PRO A 64 17.18 -10.45 4.85
CA PRO A 64 16.39 -10.86 3.68
C PRO A 64 17.27 -11.26 2.50
N VAL A 65 16.76 -12.19 1.68
CA VAL A 65 17.31 -12.44 0.35
C VAL A 65 16.74 -11.41 -0.62
N VAL A 66 17.60 -10.56 -1.16
CA VAL A 66 17.25 -9.51 -2.09
C VAL A 66 17.51 -9.97 -3.52
N GLY A 67 16.49 -9.88 -4.38
CA GLY A 67 16.55 -10.23 -5.79
C GLY A 67 17.23 -9.19 -6.66
N GLU A 68 17.29 -9.46 -7.95
CA GLU A 68 17.77 -8.50 -8.96
C GLU A 68 16.69 -7.46 -9.27
N PHE A 69 17.11 -6.28 -9.75
CA PHE A 69 16.19 -5.27 -10.24
C PHE A 69 15.54 -5.69 -11.56
N LEU A 70 14.24 -5.76 -11.60
CA LEU A 70 13.43 -6.03 -12.78
C LEU A 70 12.85 -4.71 -13.31
N ALA A 71 13.44 -4.20 -14.40
CA ALA A 71 13.02 -2.93 -14.99
C ALA A 71 11.61 -3.03 -15.59
N GLY A 72 10.70 -2.15 -15.19
CA GLY A 72 9.39 -1.97 -15.80
C GLY A 72 9.44 -0.93 -16.93
N ASP A 73 10.03 0.23 -16.65
CA ASP A 73 10.33 1.28 -17.63
C ASP A 73 11.74 1.87 -17.38
N SER A 74 12.06 3.01 -18.02
CA SER A 74 13.39 3.63 -17.89
C SER A 74 13.67 4.21 -16.50
N ARG A 75 12.66 4.39 -15.66
CA ARG A 75 12.75 5.05 -14.35
C ARG A 75 12.03 4.30 -13.23
N SER A 76 11.49 3.11 -13.49
CA SER A 76 10.79 2.30 -12.49
C SER A 76 11.00 0.82 -12.72
N GLY A 77 10.77 0.04 -11.68
CA GLY A 77 10.84 -1.41 -11.69
C GLY A 77 10.52 -2.00 -10.33
N GLU A 78 10.90 -3.24 -10.18
CA GLU A 78 10.57 -4.07 -9.04
C GLU A 78 11.83 -4.78 -8.53
N VAL A 79 11.86 -5.03 -7.21
CA VAL A 79 12.87 -5.86 -6.56
C VAL A 79 12.14 -6.84 -5.64
N GLU A 80 12.41 -8.14 -5.82
CA GLU A 80 11.85 -9.19 -4.96
C GLU A 80 12.64 -9.32 -3.65
N ILE A 81 11.91 -9.42 -2.54
CA ILE A 81 12.46 -9.65 -1.21
C ILE A 81 11.85 -10.93 -0.65
N MET A 82 12.68 -11.81 -0.12
CA MET A 82 12.26 -13.02 0.58
C MET A 82 12.87 -13.08 1.97
N PRO A 83 12.16 -13.66 2.98
CA PRO A 83 12.67 -13.78 4.35
C PRO A 83 13.86 -14.74 4.48
N GLY A 84 14.15 -15.48 3.43
CA GLY A 84 15.25 -16.45 3.34
C GLY A 84 15.26 -17.09 1.95
N THR A 85 15.95 -18.21 1.79
CA THR A 85 16.01 -18.94 0.51
C THR A 85 14.70 -19.66 0.13
N ILE A 86 13.78 -19.78 1.07
CA ILE A 86 12.43 -20.35 0.90
C ILE A 86 11.47 -19.48 1.71
N GLY A 87 10.37 -19.08 1.11
CA GLY A 87 9.34 -18.27 1.78
C GLY A 87 8.49 -17.51 0.77
N PRO A 88 7.48 -16.78 1.24
CA PRO A 88 6.70 -15.92 0.38
C PRO A 88 7.52 -14.73 -0.10
N THR A 89 7.09 -14.14 -1.21
CA THR A 89 7.77 -13.02 -1.86
C THR A 89 7.08 -11.70 -1.54
N THR A 90 7.87 -10.70 -1.19
CA THR A 90 7.48 -9.29 -1.16
C THR A 90 8.07 -8.60 -2.39
N VAL A 91 7.24 -8.02 -3.23
CA VAL A 91 7.68 -7.25 -4.41
C VAL A 91 7.72 -5.77 -4.04
N VAL A 92 8.89 -5.17 -4.06
CA VAL A 92 9.12 -3.76 -3.74
C VAL A 92 9.08 -2.93 -5.01
N LEU A 93 8.21 -1.91 -5.05
CA LEU A 93 8.04 -1.01 -6.18
C LEU A 93 9.01 0.16 -6.05
N VAL A 94 9.96 0.26 -6.98
CA VAL A 94 11.03 1.27 -6.97
C VAL A 94 10.90 2.23 -8.15
N ARG A 95 11.15 3.52 -7.91
CA ARG A 95 11.05 4.55 -8.95
C ARG A 95 12.01 5.73 -8.72
N GLN A 96 12.53 6.29 -9.83
CA GLN A 96 13.20 7.59 -9.82
C GLN A 96 12.15 8.70 -9.92
N LEU A 97 11.98 9.47 -8.86
CA LEU A 97 10.98 10.54 -8.78
C LEU A 97 11.57 11.92 -9.08
N THR A 98 12.90 12.06 -8.94
CA THR A 98 13.64 13.30 -9.09
C THR A 98 14.65 13.22 -10.25
N ASP A 99 15.20 14.36 -10.67
CA ASP A 99 16.15 14.43 -11.79
C ASP A 99 17.61 14.09 -11.38
N ASP A 100 17.84 13.76 -10.11
CA ASP A 100 19.13 13.39 -9.54
C ASP A 100 19.43 11.88 -9.61
N ASP A 101 18.59 11.13 -10.37
CA ASP A 101 18.66 9.68 -10.53
C ASP A 101 18.50 8.86 -9.22
N SER A 102 18.02 9.48 -8.14
CA SER A 102 17.75 8.79 -6.88
C SER A 102 16.54 7.87 -6.99
N TRP A 103 16.67 6.68 -6.37
CA TRP A 103 15.61 5.67 -6.29
C TRP A 103 14.81 5.81 -5.00
N TRP A 104 13.49 5.69 -5.15
CA TRP A 104 12.48 5.82 -4.11
C TRP A 104 11.57 4.61 -4.11
N ILE A 105 11.10 4.21 -2.93
CA ILE A 105 10.11 3.14 -2.77
C ILE A 105 8.73 3.75 -2.74
N LEU A 106 7.83 3.24 -3.59
CA LEU A 106 6.42 3.66 -3.65
C LEU A 106 5.51 2.78 -2.80
N GLY A 107 5.97 1.57 -2.47
CA GLY A 107 5.24 0.58 -1.72
C GLY A 107 5.75 -0.82 -1.98
N SER A 108 5.04 -1.80 -1.44
CA SER A 108 5.31 -3.21 -1.68
C SER A 108 4.01 -4.02 -1.80
N ALA A 109 4.09 -5.11 -2.55
CA ALA A 109 3.04 -6.11 -2.66
C ALA A 109 3.51 -7.43 -2.05
N ALA A 110 2.70 -8.03 -1.20
CA ALA A 110 2.96 -9.34 -0.62
C ALA A 110 2.32 -10.45 -1.46
N GLU A 111 2.91 -11.63 -1.48
CA GLU A 111 2.41 -12.78 -2.25
C GLU A 111 1.04 -13.26 -1.75
N ASN A 112 0.84 -13.27 -0.43
CA ASN A 112 -0.35 -13.85 0.20
C ASN A 112 -1.27 -12.80 0.86
N ILE A 113 -1.03 -11.50 0.66
CA ILE A 113 -1.83 -10.41 1.21
C ILE A 113 -2.17 -9.45 0.08
N VAL A 114 -3.45 -9.31 -0.20
CA VAL A 114 -3.99 -8.37 -1.18
C VAL A 114 -4.88 -7.39 -0.45
N LEU A 115 -4.60 -6.11 -0.55
CA LEU A 115 -5.42 -5.01 -0.04
C LEU A 115 -6.18 -4.40 -1.20
N ASP A 116 -7.51 -4.43 -1.11
CA ASP A 116 -8.43 -3.85 -2.09
C ASP A 116 -8.81 -2.41 -1.69
N GLU A 117 -9.01 -2.16 -0.38
CA GLU A 117 -9.28 -0.84 0.19
C GLU A 117 -8.46 -0.62 1.48
N PRO A 118 -7.89 0.60 1.67
CA PRO A 118 -7.91 1.76 0.79
C PRO A 118 -6.96 1.64 -0.40
N GLU A 119 -7.21 2.42 -1.47
CA GLU A 119 -6.26 2.56 -2.57
C GLU A 119 -5.06 3.42 -2.18
N ALA A 120 -3.91 3.19 -2.82
CA ALA A 120 -2.70 3.98 -2.60
C ALA A 120 -2.93 5.47 -2.93
N GLY A 121 -2.44 6.35 -2.06
CA GLY A 121 -2.60 7.79 -2.20
C GLY A 121 -3.92 8.35 -1.66
N THR A 122 -4.74 7.52 -1.02
CA THR A 122 -5.99 7.96 -0.39
C THR A 122 -5.70 8.82 0.85
N ILE A 123 -6.52 9.87 1.05
CA ILE A 123 -6.61 10.59 2.33
C ILE A 123 -7.48 9.75 3.26
N VAL A 124 -6.94 9.37 4.41
CA VAL A 124 -7.58 8.45 5.34
C VAL A 124 -8.10 9.15 6.59
N GLU A 125 -9.23 8.66 7.09
CA GLU A 125 -9.87 9.08 8.34
C GLU A 125 -10.06 7.87 9.25
N SER A 126 -10.17 8.12 10.56
CA SER A 126 -10.46 7.08 11.56
C SER A 126 -11.98 6.93 11.78
N PRO A 127 -12.54 5.70 11.81
CA PRO A 127 -11.88 4.42 11.59
C PRO A 127 -11.55 4.20 10.11
N LEU A 128 -10.38 3.63 9.83
CA LEU A 128 -9.93 3.29 8.47
C LEU A 128 -10.46 1.90 8.07
N PRO A 129 -11.33 1.79 7.04
CA PRO A 129 -11.76 0.50 6.53
C PRO A 129 -10.62 -0.22 5.83
N LEU A 130 -10.53 -1.53 6.03
CA LEU A 130 -9.55 -2.42 5.46
C LEU A 130 -10.27 -3.60 4.81
N VAL A 131 -10.27 -3.64 3.48
CA VAL A 131 -10.90 -4.72 2.71
C VAL A 131 -9.85 -5.40 1.86
N GLY A 132 -9.88 -6.73 1.82
CA GLY A 132 -8.92 -7.48 1.03
C GLY A 132 -9.00 -8.97 1.23
N GLN A 133 -7.92 -9.66 0.88
CA GLN A 133 -7.78 -11.09 1.06
C GLN A 133 -6.37 -11.40 1.61
N ALA A 134 -6.30 -12.35 2.52
CA ALA A 134 -5.01 -12.77 3.05
C ALA A 134 -4.98 -14.25 3.40
N ARG A 135 -3.75 -14.81 3.36
CA ARG A 135 -3.40 -16.10 3.91
C ARG A 135 -2.18 -15.94 4.80
N ALA A 136 -2.33 -16.24 6.07
CA ALA A 136 -1.24 -16.17 7.05
C ALA A 136 -1.38 -17.30 8.09
N PHE A 137 -0.39 -17.46 8.95
CA PHE A 137 -0.51 -18.38 10.08
C PHE A 137 -1.70 -17.98 10.96
N GLU A 138 -2.60 -18.93 11.25
CA GLU A 138 -3.88 -18.69 11.94
C GLU A 138 -4.76 -17.60 11.32
N GLY A 139 -4.46 -17.18 10.08
CA GLY A 139 -5.17 -16.11 9.36
C GLY A 139 -4.82 -14.71 9.80
N THR A 140 -3.89 -14.53 10.75
CA THR A 140 -3.59 -13.21 11.33
C THR A 140 -2.55 -12.47 10.51
N VAL A 141 -2.91 -11.24 10.09
CA VAL A 141 -2.02 -10.29 9.42
C VAL A 141 -1.94 -9.03 10.28
N GLY A 142 -0.74 -8.65 10.70
CA GLY A 142 -0.49 -7.40 11.42
C GLY A 142 -0.74 -6.21 10.50
N VAL A 143 -1.28 -5.13 11.07
CA VAL A 143 -1.51 -3.85 10.38
C VAL A 143 -0.81 -2.76 11.16
N GLU A 144 -0.05 -1.92 10.46
CA GLU A 144 0.60 -0.75 11.03
C GLU A 144 0.24 0.49 10.23
N ILE A 145 -0.17 1.55 10.92
CA ILE A 145 -0.34 2.89 10.34
C ILE A 145 0.85 3.72 10.80
N ARG A 146 1.61 4.27 9.87
CA ARG A 146 2.83 5.04 10.16
C ARG A 146 2.72 6.44 9.58
N ALA A 147 3.13 7.45 10.33
CA ALA A 147 3.37 8.79 9.79
C ALA A 147 4.77 8.87 9.18
N ASP A 148 4.97 9.78 8.22
CA ASP A 148 6.30 10.03 7.65
C ASP A 148 7.28 10.53 8.70
N ALA A 149 8.54 10.13 8.55
CA ALA A 149 9.64 10.46 9.43
C ALA A 149 9.50 10.00 10.89
N ASP A 150 8.47 9.20 11.20
CA ASP A 150 8.29 8.56 12.51
C ASP A 150 8.77 7.11 12.46
N ALA A 151 9.66 6.74 13.38
CA ALA A 151 10.19 5.38 13.47
C ALA A 151 9.14 4.39 14.02
N GLU A 152 8.24 4.89 14.86
CA GLU A 152 7.21 4.07 15.50
C GLU A 152 5.87 4.23 14.76
N PRO A 153 5.09 3.16 14.61
CA PRO A 153 3.74 3.26 14.06
C PRO A 153 2.84 4.07 15.01
N ILE A 154 1.95 4.89 14.44
CA ILE A 154 0.94 5.64 15.22
C ILE A 154 -0.19 4.73 15.69
N GLU A 155 -0.41 3.61 15.00
CA GLU A 155 -1.36 2.57 15.40
C GLU A 155 -0.88 1.20 14.93
N VAL A 156 -1.16 0.17 15.74
CA VAL A 156 -0.89 -1.24 15.44
C VAL A 156 -2.14 -2.06 15.70
N GLY A 157 -2.55 -2.84 14.73
CA GLY A 157 -3.69 -3.73 14.82
C GLY A 157 -3.49 -5.00 14.00
N PHE A 158 -4.57 -5.66 13.64
CA PHE A 158 -4.54 -6.84 12.77
C PHE A 158 -5.85 -6.98 12.01
N VAL A 159 -5.78 -7.70 10.90
CA VAL A 159 -6.93 -8.22 10.16
C VAL A 159 -6.87 -9.75 10.15
N THR A 160 -8.03 -10.39 9.96
CA THR A 160 -8.09 -11.86 9.93
C THR A 160 -8.57 -12.34 8.57
N GLY A 161 -7.66 -12.94 7.83
CA GLY A 161 -7.94 -13.64 6.58
C GLY A 161 -8.10 -15.15 6.80
N SER A 162 -7.37 -15.96 6.03
CA SER A 162 -7.42 -17.43 6.09
C SER A 162 -6.15 -18.02 6.69
N GLY A 163 -6.31 -18.97 7.60
CA GLY A 163 -5.24 -19.88 8.07
C GLY A 163 -5.11 -21.17 7.23
N GLY A 164 -5.91 -21.30 6.17
CA GLY A 164 -5.92 -22.44 5.26
C GLY A 164 -4.96 -22.28 4.08
N PRO A 165 -5.04 -23.19 3.08
CA PRO A 165 -4.16 -23.17 1.92
C PRO A 165 -4.48 -22.05 0.92
N GLU A 166 -5.71 -21.54 0.92
CA GLU A 166 -6.19 -20.47 0.02
C GLU A 166 -6.39 -19.17 0.79
N PRO A 167 -6.14 -18.00 0.19
CA PRO A 167 -6.47 -16.71 0.78
C PRO A 167 -7.97 -16.61 1.11
N GLY A 168 -8.29 -15.98 2.23
CA GLY A 168 -9.67 -15.69 2.63
C GLY A 168 -9.88 -14.18 2.77
N PRO A 169 -11.13 -13.71 2.58
CA PRO A 169 -11.44 -12.29 2.67
C PRO A 169 -11.31 -11.78 4.11
N PHE A 170 -10.93 -10.52 4.24
CA PHE A 170 -11.09 -9.71 5.44
C PHE A 170 -11.87 -8.43 5.09
N ASP A 171 -12.68 -7.96 6.04
CA ASP A 171 -13.47 -6.72 5.98
C ASP A 171 -13.52 -6.19 7.41
N ASP A 172 -12.54 -5.37 7.76
CA ASP A 172 -12.27 -4.87 9.09
C ASP A 172 -12.08 -3.36 9.08
N ALA A 173 -11.93 -2.74 10.25
CA ALA A 173 -11.57 -1.34 10.37
C ALA A 173 -10.63 -1.12 11.55
N ILE A 174 -9.66 -0.22 11.39
CA ILE A 174 -8.72 0.14 12.43
C ILE A 174 -8.94 1.59 12.87
N GLU A 175 -9.08 1.80 14.19
CA GLU A 175 -9.13 3.13 14.77
C GLU A 175 -7.71 3.67 15.00
N PHE A 176 -7.48 4.92 14.70
CA PHE A 176 -6.20 5.58 14.94
C PHE A 176 -6.41 7.06 15.31
N VAL A 177 -5.38 7.66 15.90
CA VAL A 177 -5.35 9.12 16.15
C VAL A 177 -4.57 9.77 15.03
N SER A 178 -5.24 10.67 14.26
CA SER A 178 -4.56 11.40 13.18
C SER A 178 -3.37 12.20 13.71
N PRO A 179 -2.19 12.10 13.07
CA PRO A 179 -1.03 12.92 13.43
C PRO A 179 -1.16 14.38 12.95
N GLY A 180 -2.25 14.71 12.25
CA GLY A 180 -2.45 15.98 11.53
C GLY A 180 -2.05 15.84 10.06
N PRO A 181 -2.23 16.92 9.26
CA PRO A 181 -2.01 16.86 7.81
C PRO A 181 -0.59 16.41 7.44
N GLY A 182 -0.49 15.38 6.64
CA GLY A 182 0.80 14.83 6.23
C GLY A 182 0.72 13.55 5.43
N GLY A 183 1.85 12.99 5.12
CA GLY A 183 1.97 11.68 4.50
C GLY A 183 2.19 10.56 5.52
N GLY A 184 1.86 9.36 5.12
CA GLY A 184 2.12 8.15 5.88
C GLY A 184 2.01 6.90 5.04
N SER A 185 2.08 5.77 5.69
CA SER A 185 1.95 4.47 5.05
C SER A 185 1.05 3.55 5.86
N LEU A 186 0.32 2.71 5.13
CA LEU A 186 -0.38 1.55 5.67
C LEU A 186 0.43 0.32 5.31
N VAL A 187 0.80 -0.48 6.31
CA VAL A 187 1.62 -1.68 6.16
C VAL A 187 0.86 -2.89 6.68
N LEU A 188 0.77 -3.95 5.88
CA LEU A 188 0.22 -5.24 6.27
C LEU A 188 1.35 -6.26 6.31
N ILE A 189 1.52 -6.95 7.43
CA ILE A 189 2.69 -7.78 7.70
C ILE A 189 2.26 -9.17 8.16
N SER A 190 2.76 -10.20 7.49
CA SER A 190 2.72 -11.59 7.97
C SER A 190 4.02 -11.92 8.69
N ARG A 191 3.90 -12.51 9.89
CA ARG A 191 5.04 -12.85 10.74
C ARG A 191 5.12 -14.35 11.01
N SER A 192 6.33 -14.80 11.24
CA SER A 192 6.62 -16.19 11.64
C SER A 192 6.07 -16.45 13.06
N PRO A 193 5.33 -17.57 13.25
CA PRO A 193 4.87 -17.95 14.59
C PRO A 193 5.99 -18.49 15.49
N GLU A 194 7.16 -18.74 14.92
CA GLU A 194 8.31 -19.32 15.63
C GLU A 194 9.14 -18.28 16.35
N ASP A 195 9.38 -17.12 15.69
CA ASP A 195 10.34 -16.12 16.14
C ASP A 195 9.89 -14.66 15.89
N ASP A 196 8.64 -14.46 15.43
CA ASP A 196 8.05 -13.15 15.09
C ASP A 196 8.78 -12.39 13.96
N SER A 197 9.67 -13.05 13.23
CA SER A 197 10.33 -12.45 12.06
C SER A 197 9.33 -12.16 10.94
N VAL A 198 9.59 -11.11 10.14
CA VAL A 198 8.75 -10.75 8.98
C VAL A 198 8.91 -11.80 7.89
N LEU A 199 7.79 -12.37 7.43
CA LEU A 199 7.74 -13.31 6.31
C LEU A 199 7.47 -12.60 4.99
N GLU A 200 6.48 -11.71 4.98
CA GLU A 200 6.11 -10.88 3.83
C GLU A 200 5.38 -9.63 4.30
N ALA A 201 5.42 -8.57 3.50
CA ALA A 201 4.72 -7.34 3.81
C ALA A 201 4.23 -6.60 2.55
N GLY A 202 2.97 -6.18 2.58
CA GLY A 202 2.42 -5.22 1.63
C GLY A 202 2.38 -3.83 2.24
N SER A 203 2.65 -2.79 1.45
CA SER A 203 2.53 -1.42 1.92
C SER A 203 2.03 -0.50 0.83
N ILE A 204 1.26 0.49 1.22
CA ILE A 204 0.77 1.55 0.35
C ILE A 204 0.99 2.93 0.98
N ARG A 205 1.13 3.95 0.13
CA ARG A 205 1.11 5.35 0.53
C ARG A 205 -0.29 5.75 0.94
N ILE A 206 -0.42 6.48 2.07
CA ILE A 206 -1.65 7.14 2.51
C ILE A 206 -1.35 8.59 2.89
N PHE A 207 -2.40 9.40 3.06
CA PHE A 207 -2.30 10.78 3.54
C PHE A 207 -3.28 11.00 4.69
N PHE A 208 -2.93 11.92 5.57
CA PHE A 208 -3.76 12.38 6.67
C PHE A 208 -4.19 13.83 6.43
N ASP A 209 -5.41 14.17 6.92
CA ASP A 209 -5.94 15.55 6.99
C ASP A 209 -5.59 16.21 8.31
#